data_ad4b0703e33366440f4a2cab66f91920
#
_entry.id   ad4b0703e33366440f4a2cab66f91920
#
_cell.length_a   1.000
_cell.length_b   1.000
_cell.length_c   1.000
_cell.angle_alpha   90.00
_cell.angle_beta   90.00
_cell.angle_gamma   90.00
#
_symmetry.space_group_name_H-M   'P 1'
#
loop_
_entity.id
_entity.type
_entity.pdbx_description
1 polymer ?
#
loop_
_entity_poly.entity_id
_entity_poly.type
_entity_poly.pdbx_seq_one_letter_code
_entity_poly.pdbx_strand_id
1 'polypeptide(L)'
;MEIITFKPDMQQSVDKFFRKCFAAVGIPYSPMDRHADVANVEKHYMQDVCFWCLFDNQTLVGTVALRTIDLDNKVVELKRMFVLPEYQGKGYGRLLLNYAIAYAREQQYNKICLDTRKQFSAAQHLYRSSGFQETEKYNDNDRAELYFELVL
;
A
#
# COMPACT_ATOMS: atom_id res chain seq x y z
N MET A 1 14.17 10.63 -7.66
CA MET A 1 13.06 9.92 -7.05
C MET A 1 11.98 9.68 -8.09
N GLU A 2 11.60 8.44 -8.31
CA GLU A 2 10.69 8.08 -9.40
C GLU A 2 9.71 6.98 -8.94
N ILE A 3 8.39 7.18 -9.23
CA ILE A 3 7.36 6.16 -9.01
C ILE A 3 7.16 5.42 -10.34
N ILE A 4 7.36 4.11 -10.31
CA ILE A 4 7.28 3.24 -11.48
C ILE A 4 6.23 2.15 -11.21
N THR A 5 5.36 1.89 -12.20
CA THR A 5 4.47 0.74 -12.17
C THR A 5 5.31 -0.54 -12.12
N PHE A 6 4.92 -1.48 -11.25
CA PHE A 6 5.62 -2.75 -11.10
C PHE A 6 5.79 -3.47 -12.45
N LYS A 7 6.95 -4.06 -12.62
CA LYS A 7 7.27 -4.96 -13.73
C LYS A 7 7.83 -6.27 -13.19
N PRO A 8 7.65 -7.39 -13.89
CA PRO A 8 8.07 -8.72 -13.38
C PRO A 8 9.54 -8.80 -12.96
N ASP A 9 10.44 -8.06 -13.63
CA ASP A 9 11.86 -8.02 -13.27
C ASP A 9 12.13 -7.30 -11.94
N MET A 10 11.14 -6.64 -11.35
CA MET A 10 11.25 -5.98 -10.04
C MET A 10 10.93 -6.91 -8.87
N GLN A 11 10.42 -8.11 -9.12
CA GLN A 11 9.94 -8.99 -8.04
C GLN A 11 11.03 -9.27 -6.98
N GLN A 12 12.25 -9.49 -7.40
CA GLN A 12 13.35 -9.75 -6.48
C GLN A 12 13.65 -8.55 -5.58
N SER A 13 13.59 -7.34 -6.13
CA SER A 13 13.74 -6.09 -5.36
C SER A 13 12.59 -5.91 -4.35
N VAL A 14 11.37 -6.25 -4.75
CA VAL A 14 10.19 -6.20 -3.88
C VAL A 14 10.33 -7.18 -2.72
N ASP A 15 10.77 -8.40 -2.98
CA ASP A 15 11.01 -9.40 -1.92
C ASP A 15 12.00 -8.90 -0.87
N LYS A 16 13.12 -8.36 -1.30
CA LYS A 16 14.14 -7.78 -0.41
C LYS A 16 13.58 -6.60 0.38
N PHE A 17 12.82 -5.75 -0.28
CA PHE A 17 12.19 -4.58 0.33
C PHE A 17 11.26 -4.98 1.48
N PHE A 18 10.34 -5.92 1.24
CA PHE A 18 9.37 -6.33 2.27
C PHE A 18 10.02 -7.12 3.40
N ARG A 19 11.07 -7.90 3.14
CA ARG A 19 11.84 -8.53 4.21
C ARG A 19 12.39 -7.50 5.19
N LYS A 20 12.93 -6.40 4.69
CA LYS A 20 13.43 -5.30 5.53
C LYS A 20 12.31 -4.56 6.26
N CYS A 21 11.24 -4.22 5.55
CA CYS A 21 10.13 -3.47 6.14
C CYS A 21 9.44 -4.25 7.26
N PHE A 22 9.15 -5.52 7.04
CA PHE A 22 8.48 -6.36 8.03
C PHE A 22 9.40 -6.63 9.24
N ALA A 23 10.67 -6.89 9.02
CA ALA A 23 11.63 -7.07 10.10
C ALA A 23 11.71 -5.82 11.01
N ALA A 24 11.67 -4.64 10.42
CA ALA A 24 11.74 -3.38 11.17
C ALA A 24 10.54 -3.15 12.10
N VAL A 25 9.39 -3.75 11.80
CA VAL A 25 8.17 -3.61 12.62
C VAL A 25 7.80 -4.91 13.34
N GLY A 26 8.71 -5.88 13.38
CA GLY A 26 8.51 -7.13 14.12
C GLY A 26 7.49 -8.08 13.50
N ILE A 27 7.26 -8.00 12.20
CA ILE A 27 6.34 -8.89 11.48
C ILE A 27 7.16 -9.97 10.78
N PRO A 28 6.95 -11.27 11.08
CA PRO A 28 7.59 -12.35 10.32
C PRO A 28 7.13 -12.36 8.87
N TYR A 29 8.08 -12.42 7.94
CA TYR A 29 7.75 -12.50 6.52
C TYR A 29 7.21 -13.89 6.17
N SER A 30 6.00 -13.96 5.63
CA SER A 30 5.29 -15.19 5.33
C SER A 30 4.86 -15.25 3.85
N PRO A 31 5.79 -15.50 2.91
CA PRO A 31 5.53 -15.42 1.47
C PRO A 31 4.57 -16.50 0.95
N MET A 32 4.35 -17.57 1.71
CA MET A 32 3.43 -18.66 1.34
C MET A 32 2.03 -18.48 1.94
N ASP A 33 1.80 -17.45 2.74
CA ASP A 33 0.56 -17.20 3.46
C ASP A 33 0.19 -15.71 3.42
N ARG A 34 0.40 -14.97 4.51
CA ARG A 34 -0.05 -13.58 4.68
C ARG A 34 0.56 -12.60 3.68
N HIS A 35 1.73 -12.89 3.18
CA HIS A 35 2.48 -12.01 2.27
C HIS A 35 2.62 -12.62 0.87
N ALA A 36 1.76 -13.58 0.53
CA ALA A 36 1.74 -14.20 -0.80
C ALA A 36 1.53 -13.17 -1.92
N ASP A 37 0.78 -12.11 -1.62
CA ASP A 37 0.51 -11.04 -2.59
C ASP A 37 1.78 -10.30 -3.01
N VAL A 38 2.65 -9.93 -2.07
CA VAL A 38 3.91 -9.25 -2.39
C VAL A 38 5.00 -10.21 -2.88
N ALA A 39 4.85 -11.50 -2.60
CA ALA A 39 5.74 -12.54 -3.14
C ALA A 39 5.46 -12.85 -4.62
N ASN A 40 4.30 -12.44 -5.12
CA ASN A 40 3.92 -12.56 -6.54
C ASN A 40 3.01 -11.40 -6.93
N VAL A 41 3.61 -10.24 -7.10
CA VAL A 41 2.89 -8.99 -7.41
C VAL A 41 2.15 -9.07 -8.73
N GLU A 42 2.75 -9.67 -9.75
CA GLU A 42 2.14 -9.85 -11.08
C GLU A 42 0.78 -10.53 -10.97
N LYS A 43 0.72 -11.63 -10.24
CA LYS A 43 -0.51 -12.41 -10.07
C LYS A 43 -1.57 -11.67 -9.26
N HIS A 44 -1.17 -11.02 -8.16
CA HIS A 44 -2.12 -10.50 -7.17
C HIS A 44 -2.56 -9.06 -7.42
N TYR A 45 -1.81 -8.27 -8.17
CA TYR A 45 -2.12 -6.86 -8.38
C TYR A 45 -2.21 -6.45 -9.83
N MET A 46 -1.34 -6.97 -10.70
CA MET A 46 -1.22 -6.46 -12.06
C MET A 46 -2.33 -6.92 -13.00
N GLN A 47 -3.17 -7.85 -12.56
CA GLN A 47 -4.36 -8.31 -13.28
C GLN A 47 -5.62 -7.50 -12.93
N ASP A 48 -5.54 -6.62 -11.94
CA ASP A 48 -6.66 -5.84 -11.42
C ASP A 48 -6.36 -4.34 -11.55
N VAL A 49 -5.80 -3.72 -10.51
CA VAL A 49 -5.55 -2.26 -10.53
C VAL A 49 -4.06 -1.99 -10.72
N CYS A 50 -3.30 -1.87 -9.65
CA CYS A 50 -1.88 -1.57 -9.82
C CYS A 50 -1.05 -1.71 -8.54
N PHE A 51 0.24 -1.90 -8.76
CA PHE A 51 1.27 -1.87 -7.72
C PHE A 51 2.40 -0.94 -8.20
N TRP A 52 2.78 0.03 -7.38
CA TRP A 52 3.81 1.01 -7.71
C TRP A 52 4.99 0.91 -6.78
N CYS A 53 6.16 1.16 -7.35
CA CYS A 53 7.45 1.14 -6.69
C CYS A 53 8.08 2.54 -6.77
N LEU A 54 8.55 3.04 -5.63
CA LEU A 54 9.28 4.30 -5.54
C LEU A 54 10.76 3.99 -5.48
N PHE A 55 11.52 4.50 -6.44
CA PHE A 55 12.97 4.33 -6.52
C PHE A 55 13.71 5.63 -6.22
N ASP A 56 14.77 5.52 -5.44
CA ASP A 56 15.81 6.53 -5.31
C ASP A 56 17.02 5.99 -6.06
N ASN A 57 17.25 6.52 -7.27
CA ASN A 57 18.20 5.94 -8.23
C ASN A 57 17.85 4.47 -8.50
N GLN A 58 18.67 3.53 -8.09
CA GLN A 58 18.44 2.09 -8.31
C GLN A 58 17.90 1.37 -7.05
N THR A 59 17.64 2.11 -5.97
CA THR A 59 17.18 1.51 -4.73
C THR A 59 15.67 1.64 -4.61
N LEU A 60 14.98 0.53 -4.40
CA LEU A 60 13.55 0.52 -4.08
C LEU A 60 13.38 0.98 -2.64
N VAL A 61 12.74 2.14 -2.45
CA VAL A 61 12.61 2.79 -1.14
C VAL A 61 11.17 2.84 -0.62
N GLY A 62 10.18 2.61 -1.48
CA GLY A 62 8.79 2.63 -1.07
C GLY A 62 7.89 1.89 -2.05
N THR A 63 6.71 1.49 -1.55
CA THR A 63 5.67 0.84 -2.36
C THR A 63 4.30 1.35 -1.97
N VAL A 64 3.34 1.21 -2.89
CA VAL A 64 1.91 1.36 -2.63
C VAL A 64 1.14 0.58 -3.68
N ALA A 65 -0.02 0.06 -3.30
CA ALA A 65 -0.87 -0.70 -4.22
C ALA A 65 -2.34 -0.33 -4.02
N LEU A 66 -3.12 -0.53 -5.07
CA LEU A 66 -4.57 -0.48 -5.05
C LEU A 66 -5.12 -1.78 -5.63
N ARG A 67 -6.18 -2.31 -5.02
CA ARG A 67 -6.94 -3.43 -5.58
C ARG A 67 -8.43 -3.17 -5.46
N THR A 68 -9.22 -3.68 -6.38
CA THR A 68 -10.67 -3.55 -6.35
C THR A 68 -11.25 -4.48 -5.29
N ILE A 69 -12.10 -3.95 -4.41
CA ILE A 69 -12.84 -4.75 -3.43
C ILE A 69 -14.35 -4.76 -3.68
N ASP A 70 -14.85 -3.78 -4.44
CA ASP A 70 -16.26 -3.73 -4.88
C ASP A 70 -16.30 -3.10 -6.26
N LEU A 71 -16.43 -3.94 -7.28
CA LEU A 71 -16.41 -3.50 -8.66
C LEU A 71 -17.63 -2.66 -9.02
N ASP A 72 -18.81 -3.06 -8.54
CA ASP A 72 -20.08 -2.40 -8.89
C ASP A 72 -20.13 -0.98 -8.30
N ASN A 73 -19.66 -0.80 -7.08
CA ASN A 73 -19.63 0.49 -6.39
C ASN A 73 -18.31 1.25 -6.59
N LYS A 74 -17.39 0.70 -7.38
CA LYS A 74 -16.10 1.30 -7.70
C LYS A 74 -15.31 1.67 -6.44
N VAL A 75 -15.11 0.69 -5.56
CA VAL A 75 -14.32 0.83 -4.35
C VAL A 75 -13.02 0.08 -4.49
N VAL A 76 -11.92 0.77 -4.20
CA VAL A 76 -10.58 0.17 -4.15
C VAL A 76 -10.05 0.15 -2.72
N GLU A 77 -9.14 -0.76 -2.46
CA GLU A 77 -8.44 -0.86 -1.19
C GLU A 77 -6.97 -0.47 -1.38
N LEU A 78 -6.49 0.45 -0.57
CA LEU A 78 -5.08 0.80 -0.51
C LEU A 78 -4.34 -0.27 0.28
N LYS A 79 -3.31 -0.84 -0.32
CA LYS A 79 -2.52 -1.93 0.24
C LYS A 79 -1.04 -1.62 0.15
N ARG A 80 -0.28 -2.22 1.06
CA ARG A 80 1.18 -2.30 0.96
C ARG A 80 1.86 -0.93 0.79
N MET A 81 1.37 0.09 1.48
CA MET A 81 2.05 1.37 1.55
C MET A 81 3.15 1.29 2.61
N PHE A 82 4.38 1.18 2.15
CA PHE A 82 5.56 1.06 3.01
C PHE A 82 6.69 1.93 2.49
N VAL A 83 7.53 2.39 3.41
CA VAL A 83 8.78 3.11 3.12
C VAL A 83 9.87 2.47 3.96
N LEU A 84 11.05 2.23 3.36
CA LEU A 84 12.21 1.71 4.08
C LEU A 84 12.51 2.57 5.32
N PRO A 85 12.87 1.96 6.45
CA PRO A 85 13.11 2.69 7.70
C PRO A 85 14.05 3.90 7.55
N GLU A 86 15.15 3.74 6.83
CA GLU A 86 16.14 4.80 6.62
C GLU A 86 15.65 5.94 5.73
N TYR A 87 14.51 5.75 5.04
CA TYR A 87 13.90 6.77 4.19
C TYR A 87 12.63 7.39 4.77
N GLN A 88 12.22 6.97 5.97
CA GLN A 88 11.05 7.53 6.64
C GLN A 88 11.33 8.96 7.14
N GLY A 89 10.23 9.73 7.34
CA GLY A 89 10.35 11.10 7.80
C GLY A 89 10.76 12.11 6.73
N LYS A 90 10.82 11.69 5.47
CA LYS A 90 11.25 12.55 4.34
C LYS A 90 10.10 12.88 3.38
N GLY A 91 8.86 12.54 3.73
CA GLY A 91 7.68 12.83 2.91
C GLY A 91 7.34 11.78 1.85
N TYR A 92 8.04 10.66 1.80
CA TYR A 92 7.82 9.65 0.76
C TYR A 92 6.50 8.89 0.93
N GLY A 93 6.06 8.68 2.17
CA GLY A 93 4.74 8.11 2.43
C GLY A 93 3.61 8.99 1.87
N ARG A 94 3.72 10.29 2.06
CA ARG A 94 2.77 11.26 1.50
C ARG A 94 2.80 11.26 -0.03
N LEU A 95 3.99 11.18 -0.61
CA LEU A 95 4.16 11.13 -2.05
C LEU A 95 3.43 9.90 -2.64
N LEU A 96 3.64 8.73 -2.03
CA LEU A 96 3.01 7.48 -2.45
C LEU A 96 1.48 7.52 -2.29
N LEU A 97 1.02 8.01 -1.14
CA LEU A 97 -0.42 8.12 -0.87
C LEU A 97 -1.10 9.07 -1.86
N ASN A 98 -0.52 10.24 -2.09
CA ASN A 98 -1.06 11.21 -3.03
C ASN A 98 -1.10 10.65 -4.46
N TYR A 99 -0.09 9.88 -4.83
CA TYR A 99 -0.05 9.22 -6.14
C TYR A 99 -1.21 8.23 -6.31
N ALA A 100 -1.43 7.37 -5.30
CA ALA A 100 -2.52 6.41 -5.32
C ALA A 100 -3.90 7.08 -5.35
N ILE A 101 -4.07 8.16 -4.58
CA ILE A 101 -5.33 8.93 -4.57
C ILE A 101 -5.59 9.56 -5.95
N ALA A 102 -4.58 10.20 -6.54
CA ALA A 102 -4.71 10.82 -7.86
C ALA A 102 -5.07 9.78 -8.92
N TYR A 103 -4.40 8.63 -8.89
CA TYR A 103 -4.70 7.53 -9.80
C TYR A 103 -6.14 7.04 -9.65
N ALA A 104 -6.60 6.83 -8.42
CA ALA A 104 -7.97 6.37 -8.17
C ALA A 104 -9.00 7.37 -8.68
N ARG A 105 -8.75 8.67 -8.53
CA ARG A 105 -9.61 9.73 -9.09
C ARG A 105 -9.64 9.71 -10.61
N GLU A 106 -8.48 9.61 -11.24
CA GLU A 106 -8.39 9.54 -12.72
C GLU A 106 -9.11 8.32 -13.28
N GLN A 107 -9.05 7.19 -12.58
CA GLN A 107 -9.75 5.97 -12.97
C GLN A 107 -11.22 5.96 -12.57
N GLN A 108 -11.73 7.06 -12.00
CA GLN A 108 -13.13 7.25 -11.65
C GLN A 108 -13.65 6.26 -10.58
N TYR A 109 -12.79 5.86 -9.66
CA TYR A 109 -13.24 5.15 -8.47
C TYR A 109 -13.97 6.11 -7.52
N ASN A 110 -14.91 5.57 -6.74
CA ASN A 110 -15.74 6.37 -5.84
C ASN A 110 -15.14 6.49 -4.44
N LYS A 111 -14.39 5.48 -4.00
CA LYS A 111 -13.91 5.42 -2.63
C LYS A 111 -12.64 4.57 -2.52
N ILE A 112 -11.75 4.97 -1.63
CA ILE A 112 -10.60 4.18 -1.20
C ILE A 112 -10.83 3.76 0.23
N CYS A 113 -10.72 2.46 0.53
CA CYS A 113 -10.70 1.91 1.87
C CYS A 113 -9.30 1.41 2.21
N LEU A 114 -8.98 1.35 3.49
CA LEU A 114 -7.76 0.71 3.97
C LEU A 114 -7.97 0.18 5.38
N ASP A 115 -7.19 -0.82 5.74
CA ASP A 115 -7.04 -1.27 7.11
C ASP A 115 -5.59 -1.08 7.57
N THR A 116 -5.40 -0.95 8.88
CA THR A 116 -4.07 -0.76 9.46
C THR A 116 -4.05 -1.24 10.92
N ARG A 117 -2.88 -1.19 11.53
CA ARG A 117 -2.70 -1.50 12.94
C ARG A 117 -2.39 -0.24 13.73
N LYS A 118 -2.72 -0.25 15.01
CA LYS A 118 -2.47 0.89 15.92
C LYS A 118 -1.00 1.25 16.05
N GLN A 119 -0.10 0.28 15.87
CA GLN A 119 1.35 0.54 15.93
C GLN A 119 1.85 1.47 14.82
N PHE A 120 1.13 1.57 13.70
CA PHE A 120 1.53 2.43 12.57
C PHE A 120 0.99 3.85 12.74
N SER A 121 1.41 4.53 13.80
CA SER A 121 0.92 5.87 14.16
C SER A 121 1.23 6.94 13.11
N ALA A 122 2.40 6.89 12.50
CA ALA A 122 2.78 7.83 11.44
C ALA A 122 1.89 7.69 10.21
N ALA A 123 1.57 6.45 9.81
CA ALA A 123 0.66 6.18 8.70
C ALA A 123 -0.76 6.66 9.01
N GLN A 124 -1.26 6.42 10.23
CA GLN A 124 -2.57 6.91 10.66
C GLN A 124 -2.66 8.43 10.58
N HIS A 125 -1.64 9.14 11.05
CA HIS A 125 -1.57 10.60 10.95
C HIS A 125 -1.62 11.05 9.49
N LEU A 126 -0.89 10.37 8.62
CA LEU A 126 -0.87 10.65 7.19
C LEU A 126 -2.25 10.44 6.56
N TYR A 127 -2.93 9.34 6.88
CA TYR A 127 -4.28 9.07 6.37
C TYR A 127 -5.26 10.15 6.80
N ARG A 128 -5.30 10.48 8.09
CA ARG A 128 -6.19 11.52 8.62
C ARG A 128 -5.91 12.88 7.98
N SER A 129 -4.65 13.27 7.85
CA SER A 129 -4.28 14.56 7.25
C SER A 129 -4.57 14.62 5.74
N SER A 130 -4.75 13.47 5.10
CA SER A 130 -5.11 13.36 3.67
C SER A 130 -6.62 13.26 3.44
N GLY A 131 -7.44 13.36 4.49
CA GLY A 131 -8.90 13.36 4.40
C GLY A 131 -9.58 12.03 4.66
N PHE A 132 -8.82 10.97 4.95
CA PHE A 132 -9.41 9.70 5.35
C PHE A 132 -10.11 9.83 6.70
N GLN A 133 -11.25 9.18 6.83
CA GLN A 133 -12.02 9.11 8.07
C GLN A 133 -12.09 7.67 8.54
N GLU A 134 -12.06 7.49 9.85
CA GLU A 134 -12.22 6.18 10.45
C GLU A 134 -13.61 5.63 10.14
N THR A 135 -13.68 4.35 9.78
CA THR A 135 -14.91 3.67 9.41
C THR A 135 -15.00 2.30 10.06
N GLU A 136 -16.12 1.61 9.83
CA GLU A 136 -16.34 0.28 10.36
C GLU A 136 -15.51 -0.78 9.60
N LYS A 137 -15.34 -1.93 10.25
CA LYS A 137 -14.73 -3.11 9.64
C LYS A 137 -15.45 -3.48 8.34
N TYR A 138 -14.69 -3.58 7.25
CA TYR A 138 -15.23 -3.92 5.92
C TYR A 138 -14.65 -5.21 5.34
N ASN A 139 -13.65 -5.82 6.00
CA ASN A 139 -13.01 -7.04 5.53
C ASN A 139 -12.75 -8.03 6.67
N ASP A 140 -12.24 -9.20 6.35
CA ASP A 140 -11.95 -10.29 7.30
C ASP A 140 -10.48 -10.35 7.70
N ASN A 141 -9.73 -9.26 7.59
CA ASN A 141 -8.34 -9.22 8.04
C ASN A 141 -8.28 -9.23 9.56
N ASP A 142 -7.95 -10.37 10.16
CA ASP A 142 -7.89 -10.57 11.61
C ASP A 142 -6.75 -9.82 12.30
N ARG A 143 -5.80 -9.29 11.53
CA ARG A 143 -4.67 -8.49 12.01
C ARG A 143 -4.96 -7.00 12.02
N ALA A 144 -6.00 -6.54 11.33
CA ALA A 144 -6.39 -5.14 11.29
C ALA A 144 -7.04 -4.72 12.60
N GLU A 145 -6.75 -3.52 13.04
CA GLU A 145 -7.29 -2.92 14.25
C GLU A 145 -8.06 -1.62 13.99
N LEU A 146 -7.76 -0.97 12.86
CA LEU A 146 -8.37 0.29 12.44
C LEU A 146 -8.72 0.22 10.96
N TYR A 147 -9.80 0.90 10.60
CA TYR A 147 -10.32 0.96 9.23
C TYR A 147 -10.59 2.40 8.86
N PHE A 148 -10.18 2.80 7.65
CA PHE A 148 -10.34 4.15 7.15
C PHE A 148 -10.94 4.14 5.75
N GLU A 149 -11.62 5.23 5.39
CA GLU A 149 -12.12 5.43 4.04
C GLU A 149 -11.94 6.88 3.58
N LEU A 150 -11.77 7.05 2.28
CA LEU A 150 -11.74 8.35 1.62
C LEU A 150 -12.74 8.31 0.47
N VAL A 151 -13.74 9.19 0.51
CA VAL A 151 -14.67 9.40 -0.60
C VAL A 151 -13.99 10.33 -1.61
N LEU A 152 -13.92 9.89 -2.87
CA LEU A 152 -13.17 10.58 -3.92
C LEU A 152 -13.97 11.67 -4.65
#